data_28f9d5b5bf4246ac3d96d9f0e88c8ae6
#
_entry.id   28f9d5b5bf4246ac3d96d9f0e88c8ae6
#
_cell.length_a   1.000
_cell.length_b   1.000
_cell.length_c   1.000
_cell.angle_alpha   90.00
_cell.angle_beta   90.00
_cell.angle_gamma   90.00
#
_symmetry.space_group_name_H-M   'P 1'
#
loop_
_entity.id
_entity.type
_entity.pdbx_description
1 polymer ?
#
loop_
_entity_poly.entity_id
_entity_poly.type
_entity_poly.pdbx_seq_one_letter_code
_entity_poly.pdbx_strand_id
1 'polypeptide(L)'
;MERRYLPNEECPVSVESRDDQPTKIVGRAAVFYDGSPDTEYELYSAITDAEGRVVSPALIERIHPRAFNKSLSERQDVRALFNHDKNLILGRTSSKTLTLTKSLRGLDYEIEPGKTTVANDVIEHIRRGDVTGSSFGFNVREQKFSRDEERQADIREIMSVDLLDVSPVTFPAYTSTSTVIRSDADATECRSAYDSWRADVAAQRDAAKATEQLLAEIKARREEVG
;
A
#
# COMPACT_ATOMS: atom_id res chain seq x y z
N MET A 1 -4.79 3.03 -10.91
CA MET A 1 -4.03 3.80 -9.90
C MET A 1 -4.50 3.37 -8.53
N GLU A 2 -3.60 2.87 -7.70
CA GLU A 2 -3.90 2.47 -6.33
C GLU A 2 -3.49 3.57 -5.35
N ARG A 3 -4.15 3.63 -4.18
CA ARG A 3 -3.83 4.57 -3.10
C ARG A 3 -3.73 3.81 -1.80
N ARG A 4 -2.80 4.24 -0.93
CA ARG A 4 -2.60 3.64 0.39
C ARG A 4 -2.52 4.69 1.46
N TYR A 5 -3.10 4.33 2.58
CA TYR A 5 -3.17 5.13 3.79
C TYR A 5 -2.74 4.26 4.97
N LEU A 6 -1.97 4.83 5.87
CA LEU A 6 -1.72 4.26 7.20
C LEU A 6 -2.17 5.24 8.28
N PRO A 7 -2.31 4.78 9.53
CA PRO A 7 -2.58 5.66 10.67
C PRO A 7 -1.61 6.84 10.72
N ASN A 8 -2.07 7.98 11.25
CA ASN A 8 -1.32 9.23 11.31
C ASN A 8 0.06 9.10 11.95
N GLU A 9 0.20 8.20 12.93
CA GLU A 9 1.45 7.96 13.63
C GLU A 9 2.55 7.43 12.72
N GLU A 10 2.17 6.64 11.69
CA GLU A 10 3.11 6.05 10.74
C GLU A 10 3.33 6.93 9.50
N CYS A 11 2.30 7.64 9.03
CA CYS A 11 2.36 8.54 7.89
C CYS A 11 1.97 9.98 8.26
N PRO A 12 2.73 10.64 9.18
CA PRO A 12 2.43 11.98 9.65
C PRO A 12 2.63 13.03 8.56
N VAL A 13 1.94 14.17 8.72
CA VAL A 13 2.20 15.41 7.99
C VAL A 13 2.31 16.56 8.96
N SER A 14 3.22 17.49 8.70
CA SER A 14 3.43 18.70 9.50
C SER A 14 3.84 19.89 8.64
N VAL A 15 3.80 21.08 9.22
CA VAL A 15 4.28 22.32 8.60
C VAL A 15 5.55 22.78 9.33
N GLU A 16 6.62 22.95 8.58
CA GLU A 16 7.86 23.55 9.06
C GLU A 16 7.93 25.01 8.60
N SER A 17 8.13 25.94 9.54
CA SER A 17 8.36 27.36 9.26
C SER A 17 9.56 27.81 10.10
N ARG A 18 10.56 28.42 9.44
CA ARG A 18 11.71 29.05 10.10
C ARG A 18 11.80 30.51 9.65
N ASP A 19 12.28 31.39 10.51
CA ASP A 19 12.21 32.85 10.32
C ASP A 19 12.75 33.35 8.98
N ASP A 20 13.73 32.71 8.37
CA ASP A 20 14.34 33.12 7.10
C ASP A 20 14.17 32.10 5.96
N GLN A 21 13.26 31.14 6.09
CA GLN A 21 13.06 30.09 5.08
C GLN A 21 11.59 29.98 4.65
N PRO A 22 11.34 29.54 3.39
CA PRO A 22 9.98 29.32 2.93
C PRO A 22 9.30 28.25 3.79
N THR A 23 8.01 28.45 4.07
CA THR A 23 7.19 27.46 4.75
C THR A 23 7.14 26.17 3.93
N LYS A 24 7.36 25.03 4.57
CA LYS A 24 7.34 23.72 3.95
C LYS A 24 6.25 22.83 4.57
N ILE A 25 5.67 21.97 3.75
CA ILE A 25 4.85 20.85 4.22
C ILE A 25 5.73 19.60 4.12
N VAL A 26 5.92 18.91 5.23
CA VAL A 26 6.74 17.69 5.30
C VAL A 26 5.90 16.54 5.79
N GLY A 27 6.18 15.35 5.28
CA GLY A 27 5.43 14.16 5.70
C GLY A 27 6.04 12.86 5.19
N ARG A 28 5.45 11.76 5.64
CA ARG A 28 5.76 10.41 5.16
C ARG A 28 4.59 9.89 4.34
N ALA A 29 4.83 9.65 3.05
CA ALA A 29 3.81 9.16 2.13
C ALA A 29 3.53 7.67 2.28
N ALA A 30 4.58 6.87 2.50
CA ALA A 30 4.50 5.42 2.60
C ALA A 30 5.45 4.88 3.67
N VAL A 31 5.06 3.80 4.34
CA VAL A 31 5.90 3.05 5.27
C VAL A 31 6.39 1.76 4.61
N PHE A 32 7.66 1.42 4.82
CA PHE A 32 8.22 0.14 4.39
C PHE A 32 7.97 -0.94 5.43
N TYR A 33 7.69 -2.14 4.97
CA TYR A 33 7.60 -3.29 5.85
C TYR A 33 8.96 -3.57 6.51
N ASP A 34 8.98 -3.59 7.83
CA ASP A 34 10.17 -3.81 8.66
C ASP A 34 10.09 -5.08 9.53
N GLY A 35 9.03 -5.87 9.35
CA GLY A 35 8.75 -7.07 10.15
C GLY A 35 7.65 -6.85 11.20
N SER A 36 7.24 -5.62 11.45
CA SER A 36 6.16 -5.28 12.39
C SER A 36 4.79 -5.24 11.71
N PRO A 37 3.72 -5.75 12.35
CA PRO A 37 2.34 -5.58 11.88
C PRO A 37 1.93 -4.11 11.71
N ASP A 38 2.51 -3.17 12.47
CA ASP A 38 2.20 -1.74 12.39
C ASP A 38 2.64 -1.11 11.05
N THR A 39 3.51 -1.81 10.30
CA THR A 39 3.97 -1.41 8.95
C THR A 39 3.27 -2.16 7.82
N GLU A 40 2.19 -2.87 8.12
CA GLU A 40 1.36 -3.59 7.17
C GLU A 40 0.06 -2.82 6.86
N TYR A 41 -0.44 -3.02 5.64
CA TYR A 41 -1.72 -2.47 5.18
C TYR A 41 -2.73 -3.61 5.06
N GLU A 42 -3.76 -3.65 5.89
CA GLU A 42 -4.84 -4.61 5.74
C GLU A 42 -5.79 -4.17 4.62
N LEU A 43 -5.77 -4.86 3.48
CA LEU A 43 -6.62 -4.54 2.33
C LEU A 43 -8.02 -5.15 2.45
N TYR A 44 -8.08 -6.39 2.92
CA TYR A 44 -9.33 -7.12 3.18
C TYR A 44 -9.20 -7.89 4.49
N SER A 45 -10.21 -7.78 5.33
CA SER A 45 -10.31 -8.58 6.56
C SER A 45 -10.68 -10.03 6.26
N ALA A 46 -10.29 -10.93 7.15
CA ALA A 46 -10.73 -12.31 7.07
C ALA A 46 -12.24 -12.43 7.24
N ILE A 47 -12.87 -13.32 6.48
CA ILE A 47 -14.27 -13.69 6.65
C ILE A 47 -14.30 -15.06 7.31
N THR A 48 -15.08 -15.18 8.39
CA THR A 48 -15.30 -16.44 9.11
C THR A 48 -16.75 -16.91 8.99
N ASP A 49 -16.96 -18.22 9.03
CA ASP A 49 -18.30 -18.81 9.15
C ASP A 49 -18.85 -18.72 10.59
N ALA A 50 -20.07 -19.24 10.80
CA ALA A 50 -20.72 -19.24 12.11
C ALA A 50 -19.97 -20.07 13.17
N GLU A 51 -19.14 -21.01 12.74
CA GLU A 51 -18.28 -21.85 13.58
C GLU A 51 -16.88 -21.26 13.82
N GLY A 52 -16.61 -20.03 13.30
CA GLY A 52 -15.34 -19.32 13.46
C GLY A 52 -14.21 -19.78 12.52
N ARG A 53 -14.52 -20.62 11.52
CA ARG A 53 -13.50 -21.07 10.54
C ARG A 53 -13.31 -19.99 9.46
N VAL A 54 -12.07 -19.72 9.09
CA VAL A 54 -11.74 -18.77 8.04
C VAL A 54 -12.19 -19.30 6.66
N VAL A 55 -13.21 -18.69 6.06
CA VAL A 55 -13.72 -18.99 4.72
C VAL A 55 -13.08 -18.12 3.65
N SER A 56 -12.64 -16.91 4.02
CA SER A 56 -11.79 -16.07 3.19
C SER A 56 -10.71 -15.45 4.07
N PRO A 57 -9.42 -15.65 3.75
CA PRO A 57 -8.34 -15.08 4.53
C PRO A 57 -8.29 -13.56 4.41
N ALA A 58 -7.67 -12.91 5.39
CA ALA A 58 -7.27 -11.53 5.25
C ALA A 58 -6.26 -11.38 4.09
N LEU A 59 -6.31 -10.24 3.39
CA LEU A 59 -5.25 -9.83 2.47
C LEU A 59 -4.49 -8.67 3.09
N ILE A 60 -3.23 -8.92 3.40
CA ILE A 60 -2.31 -7.96 4.00
C ILE A 60 -1.30 -7.53 2.93
N GLU A 61 -1.10 -6.23 2.79
CA GLU A 61 -0.11 -5.68 1.87
C GLU A 61 1.12 -5.18 2.61
N ARG A 62 2.29 -5.40 2.02
CA ARG A 62 3.60 -4.94 2.49
C ARG A 62 4.27 -4.14 1.40
N ILE A 63 4.80 -2.98 1.74
CA ILE A 63 5.60 -2.18 0.81
C ILE A 63 7.07 -2.55 1.01
N HIS A 64 7.66 -3.19 0.01
CA HIS A 64 9.06 -3.56 0.05
C HIS A 64 9.96 -2.30 0.08
N PRO A 65 11.08 -2.28 0.84
CA PRO A 65 11.96 -1.10 0.93
C PRO A 65 12.54 -0.61 -0.41
N ARG A 66 12.50 -1.42 -1.47
CA ARG A 66 12.93 -1.05 -2.82
C ARG A 66 11.80 -0.60 -3.74
N ALA A 67 10.54 -0.61 -3.28
CA ALA A 67 9.37 -0.38 -4.13
C ALA A 67 9.44 0.93 -4.93
N PHE A 68 10.01 1.98 -4.37
CA PHE A 68 10.13 3.29 -5.01
C PHE A 68 11.46 3.54 -5.72
N ASN A 69 12.44 2.61 -5.66
CA ASN A 69 13.78 2.85 -6.22
C ASN A 69 13.73 3.23 -7.70
N LYS A 70 12.90 2.54 -8.48
CA LYS A 70 12.77 2.80 -9.93
C LYS A 70 12.12 4.15 -10.20
N SER A 71 11.02 4.46 -9.52
CA SER A 71 10.35 5.77 -9.62
C SER A 71 11.30 6.93 -9.33
N LEU A 72 12.10 6.81 -8.28
CA LEU A 72 13.05 7.85 -7.87
C LEU A 72 14.24 7.95 -8.84
N SER A 73 14.80 6.82 -9.31
CA SER A 73 15.93 6.81 -10.23
C SER A 73 15.58 7.31 -11.63
N GLU A 74 14.40 7.00 -12.11
CA GLU A 74 13.86 7.48 -13.39
C GLU A 74 13.39 8.94 -13.32
N ARG A 75 13.44 9.57 -12.14
CA ARG A 75 12.97 10.94 -11.88
C ARG A 75 11.54 11.15 -12.38
N GLN A 76 10.65 10.21 -12.03
CA GLN A 76 9.25 10.32 -12.41
C GLN A 76 8.66 11.65 -11.97
N ASP A 77 7.77 12.18 -12.80
CA ASP A 77 7.12 13.46 -12.57
C ASP A 77 5.94 13.32 -11.61
N VAL A 78 6.26 13.33 -10.33
CA VAL A 78 5.31 13.15 -9.22
C VAL A 78 4.71 14.47 -8.79
N ARG A 79 3.42 14.47 -8.44
CA ARG A 79 2.71 15.64 -7.89
C ARG A 79 2.55 15.50 -6.38
N ALA A 80 2.61 16.64 -5.69
CA ALA A 80 2.04 16.78 -4.37
C ALA A 80 0.65 17.38 -4.52
N LEU A 81 -0.37 16.65 -4.04
CA LEU A 81 -1.77 17.02 -4.15
C LEU A 81 -2.39 17.14 -2.75
N PHE A 82 -3.54 17.77 -2.61
CA PHE A 82 -4.38 17.63 -1.44
C PHE A 82 -5.51 16.65 -1.73
N ASN A 83 -5.67 15.62 -0.87
CA ASN A 83 -6.70 14.58 -1.01
C ASN A 83 -6.68 13.85 -2.38
N HIS A 84 -5.52 13.74 -3.05
CA HIS A 84 -5.39 13.19 -4.41
C HIS A 84 -6.22 13.92 -5.48
N ASP A 85 -6.65 15.16 -5.20
CA ASP A 85 -7.39 15.97 -6.16
C ASP A 85 -6.41 16.68 -7.11
N LYS A 86 -6.51 16.35 -8.40
CA LYS A 86 -5.65 16.89 -9.46
C LYS A 86 -5.78 18.41 -9.61
N ASN A 87 -6.85 19.01 -9.10
CA ASN A 87 -7.07 20.47 -9.11
C ASN A 87 -6.41 21.16 -7.91
N LEU A 88 -6.03 20.43 -6.86
CA LEU A 88 -5.47 20.95 -5.61
C LEU A 88 -3.98 20.66 -5.51
N ILE A 89 -3.19 21.26 -6.40
CA ILE A 89 -1.74 21.03 -6.53
C ILE A 89 -1.01 21.85 -5.46
N LEU A 90 -0.14 21.15 -4.69
CA LEU A 90 0.73 21.75 -3.67
C LEU A 90 2.19 21.84 -4.14
N GLY A 91 2.62 20.92 -5.00
CA GLY A 91 3.99 20.89 -5.52
C GLY A 91 4.19 19.81 -6.59
N ARG A 92 5.40 19.77 -7.18
CA ARG A 92 5.73 18.85 -8.27
C ARG A 92 7.25 18.61 -8.35
N THR A 93 7.68 17.39 -8.64
CA THR A 93 9.12 17.07 -8.74
C THR A 93 9.79 17.78 -9.91
N SER A 94 9.14 17.86 -11.08
CA SER A 94 9.71 18.53 -12.27
C SER A 94 9.88 20.04 -12.10
N SER A 95 9.06 20.70 -11.28
CA SER A 95 9.20 22.12 -10.92
C SER A 95 10.07 22.35 -9.68
N LYS A 96 10.63 21.30 -9.10
CA LYS A 96 11.49 21.33 -7.90
C LYS A 96 10.79 21.88 -6.65
N THR A 97 9.47 21.84 -6.62
CA THR A 97 8.63 22.24 -5.47
C THR A 97 8.17 21.04 -4.64
N LEU A 98 8.56 19.83 -5.04
CA LEU A 98 8.40 18.59 -4.31
C LEU A 98 9.73 17.84 -4.31
N THR A 99 10.24 17.52 -3.13
CA THR A 99 11.38 16.63 -2.91
C THR A 99 10.90 15.33 -2.29
N LEU A 100 11.37 14.21 -2.83
CA LEU A 100 11.07 12.86 -2.34
C LEU A 100 12.37 12.23 -1.83
N THR A 101 12.35 11.72 -0.62
CA THR A 101 13.51 11.10 0.01
C THR A 101 13.14 9.73 0.57
N LYS A 102 13.94 8.72 0.24
CA LYS A 102 13.79 7.41 0.84
C LYS A 102 14.57 7.37 2.16
N SER A 103 13.87 7.14 3.26
CA SER A 103 14.46 6.87 4.58
C SER A 103 14.51 5.37 4.89
N LEU A 104 14.98 5.00 6.07
CA LEU A 104 14.89 3.61 6.54
C LEU A 104 13.45 3.17 6.81
N ARG A 105 12.58 4.09 7.18
CA ARG A 105 11.18 3.80 7.56
C ARG A 105 10.21 3.87 6.41
N GLY A 106 10.52 4.62 5.33
CA GLY A 106 9.56 4.82 4.26
C GLY A 106 9.97 5.83 3.20
N LEU A 107 8.97 6.32 2.47
CA LEU A 107 9.09 7.40 1.51
C LEU A 107 8.65 8.70 2.17
N ASP A 108 9.59 9.58 2.45
CA ASP A 108 9.33 10.91 3.00
C ASP A 108 9.25 11.95 1.88
N TYR A 109 8.46 13.01 2.09
CA TYR A 109 8.32 14.11 1.14
C TYR A 109 8.47 15.47 1.82
N GLU A 110 8.93 16.43 1.05
CA GLU A 110 9.02 17.84 1.39
C GLU A 110 8.42 18.65 0.24
N ILE A 111 7.45 19.49 0.53
CA ILE A 111 6.77 20.37 -0.42
C ILE A 111 7.12 21.82 -0.08
N GLU A 112 7.55 22.59 -1.07
CA GLU A 112 7.62 24.07 -1.02
C GLU A 112 6.36 24.62 -1.72
N PRO A 113 5.26 24.83 -0.96
CA PRO A 113 3.98 25.21 -1.57
C PRO A 113 4.03 26.65 -2.08
N GLY A 114 3.34 26.89 -3.19
CA GLY A 114 3.16 28.24 -3.73
C GLY A 114 2.26 29.11 -2.83
N LYS A 115 2.28 30.42 -3.06
CA LYS A 115 1.39 31.37 -2.36
C LYS A 115 -0.03 31.36 -2.95
N THR A 116 -0.62 30.18 -3.08
CA THR A 116 -1.99 29.99 -3.57
C THR A 116 -2.99 29.91 -2.42
N THR A 117 -4.26 30.16 -2.65
CA THR A 117 -5.33 29.98 -1.65
C THR A 117 -5.32 28.53 -1.13
N VAL A 118 -5.29 27.55 -2.03
CA VAL A 118 -5.25 26.11 -1.68
C VAL A 118 -4.08 25.79 -0.76
N ALA A 119 -2.88 26.26 -1.07
CA ALA A 119 -1.70 25.99 -0.25
C ALA A 119 -1.83 26.61 1.14
N ASN A 120 -2.32 27.83 1.24
CA ASN A 120 -2.54 28.51 2.53
C ASN A 120 -3.60 27.79 3.38
N ASP A 121 -4.72 27.39 2.75
CA ASP A 121 -5.79 26.65 3.43
C ASP A 121 -5.27 25.30 3.97
N VAL A 122 -4.53 24.55 3.14
CA VAL A 122 -3.93 23.24 3.58
C VAL A 122 -2.91 23.43 4.69
N ILE A 123 -2.05 24.45 4.62
CA ILE A 123 -1.10 24.78 5.70
C ILE A 123 -1.85 25.06 7.01
N GLU A 124 -2.92 25.83 6.96
CA GLU A 124 -3.73 26.15 8.13
C GLU A 124 -4.42 24.89 8.68
N HIS A 125 -5.00 24.04 7.82
CA HIS A 125 -5.60 22.77 8.26
C HIS A 125 -4.59 21.84 8.93
N ILE A 126 -3.36 21.77 8.42
CA ILE A 126 -2.30 20.96 9.05
C ILE A 126 -1.91 21.56 10.41
N ARG A 127 -1.73 22.88 10.53
CA ARG A 127 -1.38 23.56 11.79
C ARG A 127 -2.43 23.37 12.87
N ARG A 128 -3.70 23.36 12.49
CA ARG A 128 -4.82 23.15 13.39
C ARG A 128 -5.05 21.67 13.76
N GLY A 129 -4.40 20.75 13.05
CA GLY A 129 -4.62 19.33 13.23
C GLY A 129 -5.87 18.78 12.55
N ASP A 130 -6.49 19.54 11.61
CA ASP A 130 -7.61 19.06 10.80
C ASP A 130 -7.13 18.06 9.72
N VAL A 131 -5.85 18.16 9.35
CA VAL A 131 -5.14 17.27 8.39
C VAL A 131 -3.88 16.77 9.07
N THR A 132 -3.83 15.48 9.35
CA THR A 132 -2.78 14.86 10.18
C THR A 132 -2.05 13.72 9.50
N GLY A 133 -2.56 13.20 8.40
CA GLY A 133 -2.02 12.04 7.71
C GLY A 133 -1.67 12.29 6.26
N SER A 134 -0.93 11.34 5.71
CA SER A 134 -0.48 11.34 4.33
C SER A 134 -0.89 10.06 3.60
N SER A 135 -0.86 10.14 2.28
CA SER A 135 -1.18 9.05 1.36
C SER A 135 -0.31 9.14 0.12
N PHE A 136 -0.26 8.06 -0.66
CA PHE A 136 0.39 8.05 -1.96
C PHE A 136 -0.47 7.33 -3.00
N GLY A 137 -0.39 7.81 -4.24
CA GLY A 137 -1.03 7.23 -5.42
C GLY A 137 0.00 6.60 -6.34
N PHE A 138 -0.24 5.37 -6.82
CA PHE A 138 0.71 4.62 -7.61
C PHE A 138 0.05 3.63 -8.57
N ASN A 139 0.83 3.15 -9.55
CA ASN A 139 0.52 1.95 -10.32
C ASN A 139 1.55 0.87 -9.99
N VAL A 140 1.09 -0.37 -9.85
CA VAL A 140 1.96 -1.50 -9.55
C VAL A 140 2.72 -1.91 -10.82
N ARG A 141 4.04 -2.05 -10.71
CA ARG A 141 4.91 -2.64 -11.74
C ARG A 141 5.24 -4.09 -11.44
N GLU A 142 5.51 -4.37 -10.17
CA GLU A 142 5.88 -5.72 -9.70
C GLU A 142 5.30 -5.96 -8.33
N GLN A 143 4.67 -7.12 -8.16
CA GLN A 143 4.12 -7.58 -6.89
C GLN A 143 4.30 -9.09 -6.76
N LYS A 144 4.27 -9.58 -5.52
CA LYS A 144 4.28 -11.00 -5.20
C LYS A 144 3.16 -11.32 -4.24
N PHE A 145 2.57 -12.48 -4.40
CA PHE A 145 1.61 -13.02 -3.45
C PHE A 145 2.22 -14.25 -2.76
N SER A 146 1.89 -14.42 -1.49
CA SER A 146 2.27 -15.60 -0.69
C SER A 146 1.22 -15.87 0.37
N ARG A 147 1.26 -17.06 0.96
CA ARG A 147 0.42 -17.44 2.08
C ARG A 147 1.23 -17.40 3.36
N ASP A 148 0.70 -16.74 4.36
CA ASP A 148 1.16 -16.81 5.76
C ASP A 148 0.28 -17.86 6.47
N GLU A 149 0.83 -19.08 6.64
CA GLU A 149 0.08 -20.19 7.20
C GLU A 149 -0.13 -20.02 8.71
N GLU A 150 0.76 -19.35 9.41
CA GLU A 150 0.65 -19.11 10.85
C GLU A 150 -0.51 -18.13 11.14
N ARG A 151 -0.57 -17.04 10.40
CA ARG A 151 -1.62 -16.00 10.55
C ARG A 151 -2.90 -16.34 9.78
N GLN A 152 -2.93 -17.41 8.99
CA GLN A 152 -4.03 -17.75 8.08
C GLN A 152 -4.41 -16.57 7.17
N ALA A 153 -3.41 -15.79 6.72
CA ALA A 153 -3.55 -14.60 5.90
C ALA A 153 -2.82 -14.75 4.56
N ASP A 154 -3.32 -14.07 3.54
CA ASP A 154 -2.62 -13.93 2.26
C ASP A 154 -1.84 -12.60 2.27
N ILE A 155 -0.61 -12.63 1.80
CA ILE A 155 0.30 -11.49 1.77
C ILE A 155 0.49 -11.04 0.33
N ARG A 156 0.31 -9.74 0.08
CA ARG A 156 0.68 -9.05 -1.14
C ARG A 156 1.91 -8.19 -0.88
N GLU A 157 3.04 -8.50 -1.47
CA GLU A 157 4.24 -7.68 -1.36
C GLU A 157 4.42 -6.83 -2.62
N ILE A 158 4.42 -5.51 -2.46
CA ILE A 158 4.65 -4.54 -3.54
C ILE A 158 6.15 -4.35 -3.71
N MET A 159 6.69 -4.83 -4.82
CA MET A 159 8.13 -4.84 -5.11
C MET A 159 8.60 -3.63 -5.91
N SER A 160 7.73 -3.11 -6.81
CA SER A 160 8.04 -1.94 -7.64
C SER A 160 6.77 -1.22 -8.07
N VAL A 161 6.82 0.11 -8.10
CA VAL A 161 5.69 0.98 -8.48
C VAL A 161 6.11 2.11 -9.41
N ASP A 162 5.12 2.64 -10.15
CA ASP A 162 5.13 4.00 -10.68
C ASP A 162 4.45 4.91 -9.68
N LEU A 163 5.21 5.80 -9.06
CA LEU A 163 4.66 6.78 -8.13
C LEU A 163 4.04 7.94 -8.90
N LEU A 164 2.79 8.27 -8.62
CA LEU A 164 2.03 9.29 -9.32
C LEU A 164 1.87 10.56 -8.49
N ASP A 165 1.48 10.40 -7.23
CA ASP A 165 1.33 11.50 -6.30
C ASP A 165 1.62 11.12 -4.85
N VAL A 166 1.90 12.15 -4.04
CA VAL A 166 1.91 12.10 -2.57
C VAL A 166 0.96 13.18 -2.08
N SER A 167 0.20 12.92 -1.02
CA SER A 167 -0.89 13.80 -0.62
C SER A 167 -1.06 13.88 0.89
N PRO A 168 -1.03 15.08 1.50
CA PRO A 168 -1.76 15.31 2.75
C PRO A 168 -3.24 14.98 2.56
N VAL A 169 -3.84 14.27 3.52
CA VAL A 169 -5.23 13.79 3.41
C VAL A 169 -6.04 14.05 4.67
N THR A 170 -7.31 14.44 4.49
CA THR A 170 -8.24 14.75 5.56
C THR A 170 -8.66 13.50 6.34
N PHE A 171 -8.78 12.38 5.63
CA PHE A 171 -9.18 11.10 6.21
C PHE A 171 -8.09 10.06 5.91
N PRO A 172 -7.04 9.98 6.74
CA PRO A 172 -6.19 8.80 6.75
C PRO A 172 -7.05 7.59 7.15
N ALA A 173 -6.66 6.39 6.73
CA ALA A 173 -7.45 5.19 6.99
C ALA A 173 -7.83 5.07 8.47
N TYR A 174 -9.11 4.86 8.73
CA TYR A 174 -9.60 4.65 10.11
C TYR A 174 -9.03 3.34 10.66
N THR A 175 -8.55 3.40 11.89
CA THR A 175 -7.97 2.30 12.68
C THR A 175 -8.94 1.19 13.06
N SER A 176 -10.20 1.20 12.64
CA SER A 176 -11.22 0.27 13.17
C SER A 176 -12.07 -0.48 12.15
N THR A 177 -11.89 -0.28 10.86
CA THR A 177 -12.60 -1.09 9.85
C THR A 177 -11.77 -1.22 8.57
N SER A 178 -11.49 -2.46 8.24
CA SER A 178 -10.94 -2.95 7.00
C SER A 178 -11.51 -2.24 5.77
N THR A 179 -10.85 -1.27 5.22
CA THR A 179 -10.87 -0.95 3.79
C THR A 179 -9.89 0.19 3.48
N VAL A 180 -8.66 -0.16 3.20
CA VAL A 180 -7.62 0.78 2.73
C VAL A 180 -7.85 1.19 1.26
N ILE A 181 -8.78 0.54 0.57
CA ILE A 181 -9.08 0.78 -0.85
C ILE A 181 -10.32 1.66 -0.94
N ARG A 182 -10.17 2.93 -1.31
CA ARG A 182 -11.24 3.93 -1.32
C ARG A 182 -11.90 4.21 -2.67
N SER A 183 -11.45 3.62 -3.77
CA SER A 183 -12.15 3.76 -5.05
C SER A 183 -12.46 2.38 -5.66
N ASP A 184 -13.63 2.25 -6.28
CA ASP A 184 -14.05 1.02 -6.96
C ASP A 184 -13.04 0.59 -8.04
N ALA A 185 -12.39 1.55 -8.73
CA ALA A 185 -11.38 1.28 -9.74
C ALA A 185 -10.07 0.74 -9.13
N ASP A 186 -9.64 1.27 -7.97
CA ASP A 186 -8.42 0.83 -7.28
C ASP A 186 -8.61 -0.57 -6.68
N ALA A 187 -9.83 -0.84 -6.18
CA ALA A 187 -10.24 -2.15 -5.69
C ALA A 187 -10.22 -3.22 -6.79
N THR A 188 -10.67 -2.87 -7.99
CA THR A 188 -10.86 -3.84 -9.09
C THR A 188 -9.52 -4.44 -9.57
N GLU A 189 -8.47 -3.62 -9.75
CA GLU A 189 -7.18 -4.09 -10.26
C GLU A 189 -6.48 -5.01 -9.24
N CYS A 190 -6.40 -4.56 -7.98
CA CYS A 190 -5.86 -5.37 -6.88
C CYS A 190 -6.65 -6.68 -6.72
N ARG A 191 -7.99 -6.60 -6.71
CA ARG A 191 -8.87 -7.74 -6.54
C ARG A 191 -8.71 -8.76 -7.66
N SER A 192 -8.67 -8.32 -8.91
CA SER A 192 -8.47 -9.21 -10.06
C SER A 192 -7.15 -9.98 -9.99
N ALA A 193 -6.04 -9.30 -9.66
CA ALA A 193 -4.74 -9.96 -9.49
C ALA A 193 -4.74 -10.98 -8.34
N TYR A 194 -5.39 -10.65 -7.23
CA TYR A 194 -5.52 -11.52 -6.08
C TYR A 194 -6.39 -12.75 -6.37
N ASP A 195 -7.54 -12.56 -6.99
CA ASP A 195 -8.44 -13.66 -7.34
C ASP A 195 -7.78 -14.62 -8.34
N SER A 196 -7.01 -14.10 -9.31
CA SER A 196 -6.21 -14.92 -10.24
C SER A 196 -5.18 -15.76 -9.51
N TRP A 197 -4.39 -15.16 -8.62
CA TRP A 197 -3.40 -15.88 -7.83
C TRP A 197 -4.03 -16.96 -6.95
N ARG A 198 -5.18 -16.69 -6.31
CA ARG A 198 -5.89 -17.67 -5.51
C ARG A 198 -6.39 -18.86 -6.34
N ALA A 199 -6.88 -18.61 -7.54
CA ALA A 199 -7.29 -19.66 -8.46
C ALA A 199 -6.11 -20.56 -8.85
N ASP A 200 -4.94 -19.98 -9.14
CA ASP A 200 -3.71 -20.72 -9.45
C ASP A 200 -3.26 -21.59 -8.26
N VAL A 201 -3.29 -21.05 -7.04
CA VAL A 201 -2.94 -21.81 -5.81
C VAL A 201 -3.92 -22.97 -5.59
N ALA A 202 -5.22 -22.76 -5.81
CA ALA A 202 -6.22 -23.81 -5.71
C ALA A 202 -5.97 -24.94 -6.73
N ALA A 203 -5.73 -24.59 -7.98
CA ALA A 203 -5.42 -25.53 -9.04
C ALA A 203 -4.15 -26.35 -8.76
N GLN A 204 -3.10 -25.72 -8.24
CA GLN A 204 -1.87 -26.42 -7.83
C GLN A 204 -2.10 -27.40 -6.66
N ARG A 205 -2.91 -27.02 -5.68
CA ARG A 205 -3.28 -27.90 -4.56
C ARG A 205 -4.07 -29.13 -5.05
N ASP A 206 -5.01 -28.94 -5.94
CA ASP A 206 -5.82 -30.04 -6.51
C ASP A 206 -4.96 -30.98 -7.35
N ALA A 207 -4.06 -30.46 -8.16
CA ALA A 207 -3.09 -31.26 -8.91
C ALA A 207 -2.14 -32.07 -7.99
N ALA A 208 -1.67 -31.46 -6.89
CA ALA A 208 -0.83 -32.15 -5.92
C ALA A 208 -1.57 -33.32 -5.24
N LYS A 209 -2.83 -33.10 -4.81
CA LYS A 209 -3.68 -34.16 -4.22
C LYS A 209 -3.93 -35.30 -5.21
N ALA A 210 -4.24 -35.00 -6.46
CA ALA A 210 -4.44 -36.01 -7.49
C ALA A 210 -3.18 -36.85 -7.73
N THR A 211 -2.00 -36.21 -7.71
CA THR A 211 -0.71 -36.91 -7.82
C THR A 211 -0.46 -37.84 -6.63
N GLU A 212 -0.73 -37.37 -5.41
CA GLU A 212 -0.59 -38.14 -4.18
C GLU A 212 -1.51 -39.37 -4.19
N GLN A 213 -2.76 -39.20 -4.59
CA GLN A 213 -3.72 -40.30 -4.74
C GLN A 213 -3.24 -41.33 -5.75
N LEU A 214 -2.78 -40.91 -6.93
CA LEU A 214 -2.24 -41.79 -7.95
C LEU A 214 -1.01 -42.61 -7.45
N LEU A 215 -0.10 -41.93 -6.73
CA LEU A 215 1.04 -42.58 -6.13
C LEU A 215 0.64 -43.63 -5.07
N ALA A 216 -0.38 -43.36 -4.26
CA ALA A 216 -0.92 -44.29 -3.30
C ALA A 216 -1.55 -45.51 -3.97
N GLU A 217 -2.32 -45.31 -5.05
CA GLU A 217 -2.89 -46.41 -5.85
C GLU A 217 -1.81 -47.31 -6.49
N ILE A 218 -0.75 -46.69 -7.03
CA ILE A 218 0.37 -47.43 -7.62
C ILE A 218 1.09 -48.28 -6.53
N LYS A 219 1.30 -47.75 -5.35
CA LYS A 219 1.89 -48.48 -4.23
C LYS A 219 1.04 -49.68 -3.79
N ALA A 220 -0.27 -49.46 -3.60
CA ALA A 220 -1.20 -50.50 -3.23
C ALA A 220 -1.21 -51.68 -4.24
N ARG A 221 -1.26 -51.36 -5.56
CA ARG A 221 -1.19 -52.40 -6.64
C ARG A 221 0.14 -53.16 -6.63
N ARG A 222 1.25 -52.55 -6.27
CA ARG A 222 2.54 -53.25 -6.18
C ARG A 222 2.60 -54.21 -5.01
N GLU A 223 1.96 -53.88 -3.89
CA GLU A 223 1.87 -54.74 -2.71
C GLU A 223 0.92 -55.94 -2.91
N GLU A 224 -0.09 -55.81 -3.79
CA GLU A 224 -1.01 -56.91 -4.13
C GLU A 224 -0.40 -57.96 -5.10
N VAL A 225 0.65 -57.58 -5.82
CA VAL A 225 1.27 -58.42 -6.88
C VAL A 225 2.60 -59.08 -6.42
N GLY A 226 3.10 -58.73 -5.30
CA GLY A 226 4.36 -59.27 -4.70
C GLY A 226 4.09 -60.20 -3.56
#